data_377ad996ef460931392516239a3c61c1
#
_entry.id   377ad996ef460931392516239a3c61c1
#
_cell.length_a   1.000
_cell.length_b   1.000
_cell.length_c   1.000
_cell.angle_alpha   90.00
_cell.angle_beta   90.00
_cell.angle_gamma   90.00
#
_symmetry.space_group_name_H-M   'P 1'
#
loop_
_entity.id
_entity.type
_entity.pdbx_description
1 polymer ?
#
loop_
_entity_poly.entity_id
_entity_poly.type
_entity_poly.pdbx_seq_one_letter_code
_entity_poly.pdbx_strand_id
1 'polypeptide(L)'
;MTAIGALIGLHLLLIALPHHTQFRGGGATERNVVGTPMWPGYALRSLGLLFATAGFLFLLGGLVQINPIWQWGPFELEDGTNGVQPDWYMGWLIGALRIMPPIEGPVIFGYTVFPNPFFGGLLVPSVVFGLLYTWPHIERRVTGDRGVHNLLDRPRDNPWRTAFGAALFTFIFLIFLAASADRVFVSFGIDYSTQVWIFRVAAFVLPAAVYFVTKRVCEELRDSNWHPLRGPATTEVSRTRAGGYEPGTRRPD
;
A
#
# COMPACT_ATOMS: atom_id res chain seq x y z
N MET A 1 -13.34 5.53 22.84
CA MET A 1 -14.03 5.86 21.55
C MET A 1 -13.99 7.35 21.21
N THR A 2 -14.34 8.25 22.12
CA THR A 2 -14.38 9.70 21.87
C THR A 2 -13.05 10.28 21.40
N ALA A 3 -11.93 9.90 22.02
CA ALA A 3 -10.59 10.36 21.63
C ALA A 3 -10.21 9.94 20.20
N ILE A 4 -10.53 8.70 19.82
CA ILE A 4 -10.30 8.19 18.46
C ILE A 4 -11.11 8.99 17.44
N GLY A 5 -12.40 9.23 17.72
CA GLY A 5 -13.26 10.04 16.87
C GLY A 5 -12.75 11.48 16.71
N ALA A 6 -12.30 12.09 17.80
CA ALA A 6 -11.70 13.42 17.77
C ALA A 6 -10.41 13.47 16.93
N LEU A 7 -9.53 12.47 17.04
CA LEU A 7 -8.31 12.37 16.24
C LEU A 7 -8.60 12.15 14.77
N ILE A 8 -9.60 11.34 14.42
CA ILE A 8 -10.04 11.17 13.03
C ILE A 8 -10.58 12.49 12.48
N GLY A 9 -11.44 13.18 13.24
CA GLY A 9 -11.99 14.48 12.85
C GLY A 9 -10.88 15.52 12.64
N LEU A 10 -9.91 15.58 13.56
CA LEU A 10 -8.75 16.48 13.42
C LEU A 10 -7.91 16.11 12.20
N HIS A 11 -7.66 14.82 11.94
CA HIS A 11 -6.92 14.37 10.77
C HIS A 11 -7.60 14.79 9.46
N LEU A 12 -8.91 14.63 9.35
CA LEU A 12 -9.67 15.04 8.17
C LEU A 12 -9.65 16.58 7.99
N LEU A 13 -9.75 17.34 9.08
CA LEU A 13 -9.63 18.79 9.06
C LEU A 13 -8.24 19.24 8.57
N LEU A 14 -7.18 18.59 9.08
CA LEU A 14 -5.81 18.91 8.69
C LEU A 14 -5.53 18.57 7.21
N ILE A 15 -6.17 17.56 6.64
CA ILE A 15 -6.06 17.25 5.21
C ILE A 15 -6.65 18.36 4.34
N ALA A 16 -7.70 19.04 4.81
CA ALA A 16 -8.36 20.10 4.06
C ALA A 16 -7.50 21.38 3.96
N LEU A 17 -6.59 21.62 4.91
CA LEU A 17 -5.78 22.85 4.96
C LEU A 17 -4.68 22.92 3.87
N PRO A 18 -3.87 21.88 3.60
CA PRO A 18 -2.79 21.93 2.61
C PRO A 18 -3.26 21.71 1.16
N HIS A 19 -4.55 21.55 0.93
CA HIS A 19 -5.16 21.18 -0.34
C HIS A 19 -4.79 19.75 -0.81
N HIS A 20 -5.53 19.25 -1.80
CA HIS A 20 -5.28 17.93 -2.36
C HIS A 20 -4.23 17.99 -3.46
N THR A 21 -3.30 17.05 -3.45
CA THR A 21 -2.46 16.79 -4.60
C THR A 21 -3.30 16.22 -5.75
N GLN A 22 -2.94 16.58 -6.96
CA GLN A 22 -3.62 16.14 -8.18
C GLN A 22 -2.67 15.46 -9.15
N PHE A 23 -3.20 14.60 -10.01
CA PHE A 23 -2.40 13.95 -11.04
C PHE A 23 -1.98 14.94 -12.12
N ARG A 24 -0.79 14.77 -12.69
CA ARG A 24 -0.31 15.53 -13.82
C ARG A 24 -1.17 15.25 -15.06
N GLY A 25 -1.60 16.28 -15.73
CA GLY A 25 -2.42 16.19 -16.95
C GLY A 25 -3.74 16.94 -16.84
N GLY A 26 -4.53 16.97 -17.91
CA GLY A 26 -5.83 17.64 -17.93
C GLY A 26 -5.79 19.14 -17.62
N GLY A 27 -4.65 19.82 -17.83
CA GLY A 27 -4.49 21.23 -17.48
C GLY A 27 -4.13 21.50 -16.00
N ALA A 28 -3.84 20.46 -15.20
CA ALA A 28 -3.41 20.60 -13.81
C ALA A 28 -2.01 21.21 -13.73
N THR A 29 -1.85 22.23 -12.89
CA THR A 29 -0.58 22.91 -12.58
C THR A 29 -0.38 22.97 -11.07
N GLU A 30 0.81 23.40 -10.62
CA GLU A 30 1.08 23.61 -9.19
C GLU A 30 0.21 24.71 -8.55
N ARG A 31 -0.45 25.54 -9.36
CA ARG A 31 -1.18 26.73 -8.90
C ARG A 31 -2.68 26.70 -9.17
N ASN A 32 -3.19 25.68 -9.81
CA ASN A 32 -4.61 25.53 -10.09
C ASN A 32 -5.16 24.21 -9.54
N VAL A 33 -6.48 24.08 -9.49
CA VAL A 33 -7.20 22.83 -9.20
C VAL A 33 -8.07 22.51 -10.39
N VAL A 34 -7.88 21.31 -10.95
CA VAL A 34 -8.68 20.81 -12.08
C VAL A 34 -9.52 19.63 -11.59
N GLY A 35 -10.80 19.69 -11.79
CA GLY A 35 -11.70 18.62 -11.35
C GLY A 35 -13.16 18.92 -11.61
N THR A 36 -14.02 18.09 -11.10
CA THR A 36 -15.46 18.31 -11.10
C THR A 36 -15.92 18.94 -9.81
N PRO A 37 -16.98 19.77 -9.80
CA PRO A 37 -17.57 20.30 -8.58
C PRO A 37 -17.83 19.19 -7.56
N MET A 38 -17.58 19.49 -6.28
CA MET A 38 -17.79 18.52 -5.21
C MET A 38 -19.24 18.02 -5.21
N TRP A 39 -20.19 18.93 -5.31
CA TRP A 39 -21.61 18.60 -5.34
C TRP A 39 -22.25 19.06 -6.68
N PRO A 40 -23.07 18.24 -7.32
CA PRO A 40 -23.35 16.81 -7.02
C PRO A 40 -22.32 15.83 -7.60
N GLY A 41 -21.48 16.28 -8.53
CA GLY A 41 -20.68 15.44 -9.41
C GLY A 41 -19.75 14.48 -8.68
N TYR A 42 -18.81 15.00 -7.90
CA TYR A 42 -17.83 14.18 -7.16
C TYR A 42 -18.51 13.37 -6.04
N ALA A 43 -19.37 14.01 -5.26
CA ALA A 43 -20.02 13.37 -4.12
C ALA A 43 -20.85 12.16 -4.52
N LEU A 44 -21.68 12.26 -5.57
CA LEU A 44 -22.51 11.15 -6.03
C LEU A 44 -21.69 9.98 -6.57
N ARG A 45 -20.59 10.26 -7.29
CA ARG A 45 -19.69 9.21 -7.80
C ARG A 45 -18.96 8.51 -6.64
N SER A 46 -18.47 9.27 -5.68
CA SER A 46 -17.77 8.72 -4.50
C SER A 46 -18.70 7.90 -3.62
N LEU A 47 -19.93 8.36 -3.38
CA LEU A 47 -20.94 7.60 -2.65
C LEU A 47 -21.34 6.33 -3.40
N GLY A 48 -21.55 6.40 -4.72
CA GLY A 48 -21.84 5.24 -5.54
C GLY A 48 -20.72 4.20 -5.46
N LEU A 49 -19.45 4.62 -5.57
CA LEU A 49 -18.31 3.73 -5.42
C LEU A 49 -18.23 3.15 -4.00
N LEU A 50 -18.46 3.96 -2.97
CA LEU A 50 -18.48 3.51 -1.57
C LEU A 50 -19.50 2.40 -1.38
N PHE A 51 -20.75 2.62 -1.80
CA PHE A 51 -21.82 1.62 -1.64
C PHE A 51 -21.57 0.36 -2.49
N ALA A 52 -21.07 0.50 -3.71
CA ALA A 52 -20.72 -0.64 -4.54
C ALA A 52 -19.59 -1.48 -3.89
N THR A 53 -18.55 -0.82 -3.40
CA THR A 53 -17.42 -1.49 -2.71
C THR A 53 -17.88 -2.15 -1.41
N ALA A 54 -18.65 -1.44 -0.59
CA ALA A 54 -19.19 -1.99 0.66
C ALA A 54 -20.12 -3.19 0.39
N GLY A 55 -21.02 -3.06 -0.58
CA GLY A 55 -21.91 -4.16 -0.97
C GLY A 55 -21.14 -5.39 -1.46
N PHE A 56 -20.12 -5.18 -2.27
CA PHE A 56 -19.24 -6.26 -2.74
C PHE A 56 -18.47 -6.94 -1.59
N LEU A 57 -17.92 -6.16 -0.66
CA LEU A 57 -17.22 -6.69 0.52
C LEU A 57 -18.17 -7.45 1.46
N PHE A 58 -19.38 -6.95 1.69
CA PHE A 58 -20.37 -7.66 2.48
C PHE A 58 -20.82 -8.97 1.82
N LEU A 59 -20.97 -8.96 0.49
CA LEU A 59 -21.29 -10.18 -0.25
C LEU A 59 -20.17 -11.21 -0.12
N LEU A 60 -18.91 -10.78 -0.32
CA LEU A 60 -17.76 -11.67 -0.12
C LEU A 60 -17.67 -12.18 1.32
N GLY A 61 -17.83 -11.33 2.32
CA GLY A 61 -17.79 -11.73 3.73
C GLY A 61 -18.90 -12.71 4.11
N GLY A 62 -20.07 -12.59 3.47
CA GLY A 62 -21.17 -13.53 3.67
C GLY A 62 -21.01 -14.87 2.96
N LEU A 63 -20.45 -14.87 1.76
CA LEU A 63 -20.31 -16.06 0.92
C LEU A 63 -18.99 -16.80 1.12
N VAL A 64 -17.91 -16.07 1.41
CA VAL A 64 -16.54 -16.61 1.55
C VAL A 64 -16.07 -16.41 2.98
N GLN A 65 -16.45 -17.34 3.85
CA GLN A 65 -16.07 -17.30 5.26
C GLN A 65 -14.76 -18.07 5.47
N ILE A 66 -13.75 -17.40 6.02
CA ILE A 66 -12.43 -18.02 6.30
C ILE A 66 -12.49 -18.86 7.57
N ASN A 67 -13.22 -18.40 8.59
CA ASN A 67 -13.36 -19.06 9.88
C ASN A 67 -14.84 -19.34 10.20
N PRO A 68 -15.55 -20.18 9.43
CA PRO A 68 -16.94 -20.47 9.69
C PRO A 68 -17.11 -21.28 10.99
N ILE A 69 -17.97 -20.84 11.87
CA ILE A 69 -18.19 -21.45 13.19
C ILE A 69 -18.64 -22.91 13.12
N TRP A 70 -19.40 -23.25 12.07
CA TRP A 70 -19.86 -24.63 11.85
C TRP A 70 -18.75 -25.59 11.41
N GLN A 71 -17.64 -25.08 10.88
CA GLN A 71 -16.48 -25.89 10.49
C GLN A 71 -15.51 -26.07 11.65
N TRP A 72 -15.31 -25.01 12.43
CA TRP A 72 -14.27 -24.98 13.48
C TRP A 72 -14.83 -25.37 14.85
N GLY A 73 -16.14 -25.25 15.06
CA GLY A 73 -16.79 -25.52 16.34
C GLY A 73 -16.42 -24.53 17.45
N PRO A 74 -16.86 -24.79 18.68
CA PRO A 74 -16.43 -24.05 19.85
C PRO A 74 -14.96 -24.35 20.16
N PHE A 75 -14.28 -23.39 20.78
CA PHE A 75 -12.91 -23.58 21.25
C PHE A 75 -12.90 -24.54 22.45
N GLU A 76 -12.09 -25.60 22.36
CA GLU A 76 -11.83 -26.53 23.46
C GLU A 76 -10.40 -26.30 23.99
N LEU A 77 -10.26 -26.10 25.30
CA LEU A 77 -8.96 -25.78 25.92
C LEU A 77 -7.91 -26.90 25.72
N GLU A 78 -8.36 -28.13 25.56
CA GLU A 78 -7.50 -29.31 25.40
C GLU A 78 -6.84 -29.38 24.03
N ASP A 79 -7.45 -28.78 23.02
CA ASP A 79 -6.95 -28.82 21.63
C ASP A 79 -5.78 -27.86 21.37
N GLY A 80 -5.47 -26.96 22.30
CA GLY A 80 -4.43 -25.95 22.13
C GLY A 80 -4.73 -24.92 21.04
N THR A 81 -5.23 -25.34 19.89
CA THR A 81 -5.70 -24.50 18.79
C THR A 81 -6.72 -25.25 17.95
N ASN A 82 -7.75 -24.55 17.50
CA ASN A 82 -8.73 -25.10 16.55
C ASN A 82 -8.37 -24.85 15.07
N GLY A 83 -7.16 -24.35 14.77
CA GLY A 83 -6.68 -24.09 13.42
C GLY A 83 -7.32 -22.87 12.74
N VAL A 84 -8.01 -22.02 13.50
CA VAL A 84 -8.59 -20.75 13.00
C VAL A 84 -7.48 -19.87 12.46
N GLN A 85 -7.70 -19.29 11.28
CA GLN A 85 -6.74 -18.38 10.66
C GLN A 85 -6.86 -16.98 11.26
N PRO A 86 -5.75 -16.22 11.33
CA PRO A 86 -5.78 -14.84 11.80
C PRO A 86 -6.60 -13.96 10.85
N ASP A 87 -7.15 -12.88 11.37
CA ASP A 87 -7.78 -11.84 10.55
C ASP A 87 -6.78 -11.30 9.54
N TRP A 88 -7.25 -11.03 8.33
CA TRP A 88 -6.39 -10.63 7.21
C TRP A 88 -5.53 -9.39 7.53
N TYR A 89 -6.06 -8.41 8.26
CA TYR A 89 -5.33 -7.19 8.63
C TYR A 89 -4.22 -7.44 9.67
N MET A 90 -4.29 -8.55 10.41
CA MET A 90 -3.24 -9.00 11.33
C MET A 90 -2.24 -9.96 10.67
N GLY A 91 -2.53 -10.42 9.45
CA GLY A 91 -1.73 -11.44 8.77
C GLY A 91 -0.25 -11.06 8.65
N TRP A 92 0.06 -9.82 8.30
CA TRP A 92 1.46 -9.38 8.19
C TRP A 92 2.22 -9.44 9.53
N LEU A 93 1.56 -9.14 10.65
CA LEU A 93 2.14 -9.25 11.99
C LEU A 93 2.38 -10.72 12.39
N ILE A 94 1.38 -11.56 12.19
CA ILE A 94 1.46 -13.01 12.47
C ILE A 94 2.52 -13.67 11.59
N GLY A 95 2.57 -13.29 10.31
CA GLY A 95 3.59 -13.78 9.40
C GLY A 95 5.00 -13.35 9.80
N ALA A 96 5.18 -12.11 10.26
CA ALA A 96 6.46 -11.66 10.79
C ALA A 96 6.91 -12.48 12.00
N LEU A 97 5.99 -12.76 12.94
CA LEU A 97 6.26 -13.65 14.07
C LEU A 97 6.63 -15.06 13.62
N ARG A 98 5.91 -15.60 12.63
CA ARG A 98 6.10 -16.96 12.15
C ARG A 98 7.45 -17.19 11.46
N ILE A 99 7.90 -16.23 10.64
CA ILE A 99 9.17 -16.37 9.92
C ILE A 99 10.38 -15.87 10.72
N MET A 100 10.16 -15.24 11.90
CA MET A 100 11.28 -14.74 12.70
C MET A 100 12.20 -15.90 13.10
N PRO A 101 13.53 -15.78 12.89
CA PRO A 101 14.48 -16.73 13.45
C PRO A 101 14.40 -16.76 14.98
N PRO A 102 14.85 -17.85 15.63
CA PRO A 102 14.85 -17.96 17.10
C PRO A 102 15.96 -17.07 17.71
N ILE A 103 15.77 -15.76 17.61
CA ILE A 103 16.67 -14.75 18.14
C ILE A 103 16.13 -14.31 19.49
N GLU A 104 16.98 -14.32 20.51
CA GLU A 104 16.66 -13.82 21.82
C GLU A 104 17.69 -12.77 22.24
N GLY A 105 17.24 -11.77 22.98
CA GLY A 105 18.11 -10.75 23.55
C GLY A 105 18.87 -11.24 24.79
N PRO A 106 19.71 -10.39 25.37
CA PRO A 106 20.49 -10.75 26.56
C PRO A 106 19.60 -11.05 27.75
N VAL A 107 20.06 -11.98 28.58
CA VAL A 107 19.45 -12.27 29.87
C VAL A 107 20.08 -11.34 30.92
N ILE A 108 19.26 -10.50 31.55
CA ILE A 108 19.67 -9.55 32.60
C ILE A 108 18.85 -9.86 33.84
N PHE A 109 19.52 -10.10 34.97
CA PHE A 109 18.88 -10.50 36.24
C PHE A 109 17.93 -11.71 36.11
N GLY A 110 18.24 -12.67 35.24
CA GLY A 110 17.42 -13.85 35.04
C GLY A 110 16.20 -13.66 34.09
N TYR A 111 16.03 -12.48 33.54
CA TYR A 111 14.96 -12.18 32.58
C TYR A 111 15.53 -11.93 31.17
N THR A 112 14.95 -12.55 30.16
CA THR A 112 15.25 -12.23 28.75
C THR A 112 14.66 -10.87 28.43
N VAL A 113 15.50 -9.85 28.21
CA VAL A 113 15.06 -8.45 28.00
C VAL A 113 14.28 -8.30 26.70
N PHE A 114 14.72 -9.01 25.66
CA PHE A 114 14.04 -9.03 24.36
C PHE A 114 13.74 -10.47 23.97
N PRO A 115 12.58 -11.02 24.34
CA PRO A 115 12.17 -12.37 23.95
C PRO A 115 11.92 -12.43 22.44
N ASN A 116 11.98 -13.62 21.85
CA ASN A 116 11.81 -13.82 20.39
C ASN A 116 10.59 -13.09 19.79
N PRO A 117 9.38 -13.09 20.40
CA PRO A 117 8.23 -12.37 19.87
C PRO A 117 8.41 -10.85 19.75
N PHE A 118 9.34 -10.27 20.51
CA PHE A 118 9.67 -8.84 20.40
C PHE A 118 10.15 -8.48 18.99
N PHE A 119 10.98 -9.31 18.39
CA PHE A 119 11.57 -9.01 17.07
C PHE A 119 10.53 -9.06 15.96
N GLY A 120 9.71 -10.12 15.88
CA GLY A 120 8.65 -10.24 14.87
C GLY A 120 7.43 -9.38 15.16
N GLY A 121 7.00 -9.33 16.43
CA GLY A 121 5.74 -8.71 16.83
C GLY A 121 5.81 -7.22 17.12
N LEU A 122 6.97 -6.71 17.54
CA LEU A 122 7.13 -5.28 17.88
C LEU A 122 8.14 -4.58 16.98
N LEU A 123 9.34 -5.13 16.81
CA LEU A 123 10.39 -4.45 16.05
C LEU A 123 10.04 -4.29 14.58
N VAL A 124 9.56 -5.35 13.90
CA VAL A 124 9.18 -5.28 12.48
C VAL A 124 8.09 -4.25 12.25
N PRO A 125 6.94 -4.24 12.96
CA PRO A 125 5.95 -3.19 12.84
C PRO A 125 6.50 -1.80 13.14
N SER A 126 7.29 -1.65 14.20
CA SER A 126 7.87 -0.36 14.56
C SER A 126 8.79 0.20 13.48
N VAL A 127 9.58 -0.65 12.83
CA VAL A 127 10.43 -0.23 11.70
C VAL A 127 9.57 0.19 10.51
N VAL A 128 8.54 -0.57 10.16
CA VAL A 128 7.65 -0.25 9.02
C VAL A 128 6.92 1.08 9.28
N PHE A 129 6.25 1.21 10.41
CA PHE A 129 5.53 2.46 10.74
C PHE A 129 6.48 3.63 10.96
N GLY A 130 7.63 3.41 11.60
CA GLY A 130 8.66 4.42 11.79
C GLY A 130 9.20 4.94 10.46
N LEU A 131 9.44 4.05 9.49
CA LEU A 131 9.86 4.39 8.14
C LEU A 131 8.78 5.22 7.42
N LEU A 132 7.53 4.77 7.44
CA LEU A 132 6.41 5.50 6.82
C LEU A 132 6.22 6.89 7.45
N TYR A 133 6.31 6.99 8.78
CA TYR A 133 6.18 8.25 9.48
C TYR A 133 7.33 9.22 9.19
N THR A 134 8.55 8.72 9.11
CA THR A 134 9.74 9.54 8.87
C THR A 134 10.03 9.78 7.38
N TRP A 135 9.32 9.10 6.48
CA TRP A 135 9.56 9.16 5.04
C TRP A 135 9.63 10.59 4.47
N PRO A 136 8.70 11.51 4.80
CA PRO A 136 8.78 12.88 4.28
C PRO A 136 10.07 13.62 4.67
N HIS A 137 10.61 13.32 5.86
CA HIS A 137 11.87 13.89 6.34
C HIS A 137 13.08 13.27 5.63
N ILE A 138 13.04 11.96 5.38
CA ILE A 138 14.07 11.24 4.63
C ILE A 138 14.11 11.77 3.19
N GLU A 139 12.97 11.84 2.53
CA GLU A 139 12.87 12.32 1.16
C GLU A 139 13.40 13.75 1.00
N ARG A 140 13.00 14.67 1.87
CA ARG A 140 13.52 16.04 1.91
C ARG A 140 15.04 16.12 2.05
N ARG A 141 15.63 15.23 2.84
CA ARG A 141 17.08 15.18 3.03
C ARG A 141 17.80 14.60 1.81
N VAL A 142 17.24 13.57 1.20
CA VAL A 142 17.85 12.88 0.04
C VAL A 142 17.72 13.70 -1.23
N THR A 143 16.58 14.33 -1.48
CA THR A 143 16.32 15.13 -2.68
C THR A 143 16.79 16.57 -2.55
N GLY A 144 16.94 17.08 -1.32
CA GLY A 144 17.15 18.50 -1.04
C GLY A 144 15.93 19.38 -1.29
N ASP A 145 14.85 18.80 -1.77
CA ASP A 145 13.61 19.51 -2.09
C ASP A 145 12.80 19.81 -0.83
N ARG A 146 12.50 21.08 -0.63
CA ARG A 146 11.70 21.59 0.49
C ARG A 146 10.42 22.30 0.02
N GLY A 147 10.16 22.29 -1.27
CA GLY A 147 8.98 22.91 -1.86
C GLY A 147 7.69 22.19 -1.47
N VAL A 148 6.59 22.92 -1.60
CA VAL A 148 5.24 22.33 -1.54
C VAL A 148 4.83 22.00 -2.97
N HIS A 149 4.50 20.73 -3.22
CA HIS A 149 4.09 20.24 -4.52
C HIS A 149 2.63 19.80 -4.48
N ASN A 150 1.83 20.37 -5.38
CA ASN A 150 0.42 20.02 -5.54
C ASN A 150 0.18 19.00 -6.67
N LEU A 151 1.21 18.74 -7.47
CA LEU A 151 1.16 17.72 -8.52
C LEU A 151 1.90 16.45 -8.08
N LEU A 152 1.22 15.31 -8.19
CA LEU A 152 1.83 14.00 -7.97
C LEU A 152 2.83 13.68 -9.08
N ASP A 153 3.99 13.21 -8.69
CA ASP A 153 4.95 12.65 -9.63
C ASP A 153 4.45 11.31 -10.18
N ARG A 154 4.75 11.06 -11.44
CA ARG A 154 4.52 9.74 -12.01
C ARG A 154 5.56 8.76 -11.45
N PRO A 155 5.21 7.46 -11.31
CA PRO A 155 6.17 6.47 -10.82
C PRO A 155 7.53 6.50 -11.53
N ARG A 156 7.52 6.69 -12.86
CA ARG A 156 8.72 6.76 -13.69
C ARG A 156 9.55 8.04 -13.50
N ASP A 157 8.95 9.12 -12.99
CA ASP A 157 9.67 10.39 -12.76
C ASP A 157 10.63 10.27 -11.56
N ASN A 158 10.29 9.38 -10.60
CA ASN A 158 11.10 9.07 -9.42
C ASN A 158 11.38 7.55 -9.30
N PRO A 159 12.25 6.98 -10.15
CA PRO A 159 12.46 5.54 -10.23
C PRO A 159 12.89 4.90 -8.91
N TRP A 160 13.81 5.54 -8.17
CA TRP A 160 14.31 5.00 -6.90
C TRP A 160 13.22 4.95 -5.82
N ARG A 161 12.40 6.00 -5.71
CA ARG A 161 11.29 6.08 -4.75
C ARG A 161 10.23 5.03 -5.06
N THR A 162 9.87 4.91 -6.34
CA THR A 162 8.91 3.90 -6.81
C THR A 162 9.42 2.49 -6.57
N ALA A 163 10.69 2.23 -6.87
CA ALA A 163 11.31 0.93 -6.65
C ALA A 163 11.37 0.56 -5.16
N PHE A 164 11.71 1.53 -4.30
CA PHE A 164 11.71 1.32 -2.86
C PHE A 164 10.31 1.01 -2.32
N GLY A 165 9.30 1.77 -2.74
CA GLY A 165 7.91 1.51 -2.36
C GLY A 165 7.42 0.13 -2.82
N ALA A 166 7.75 -0.27 -4.06
CA ALA A 166 7.43 -1.60 -4.57
C ALA A 166 8.13 -2.72 -3.79
N ALA A 167 9.40 -2.53 -3.43
CA ALA A 167 10.15 -3.48 -2.61
C ALA A 167 9.56 -3.61 -1.20
N LEU A 168 9.24 -2.49 -0.54
CA LEU A 168 8.60 -2.50 0.77
C LEU A 168 7.24 -3.18 0.74
N PHE A 169 6.42 -2.88 -0.27
CA PHE A 169 5.14 -3.55 -0.47
C PHE A 169 5.33 -5.05 -0.66
N THR A 170 6.29 -5.48 -1.47
CA THR A 170 6.60 -6.90 -1.69
C THR A 170 7.02 -7.58 -0.39
N PHE A 171 7.85 -6.94 0.43
CA PHE A 171 8.24 -7.45 1.74
C PHE A 171 7.01 -7.66 2.64
N ILE A 172 6.17 -6.63 2.81
CA ILE A 172 4.97 -6.71 3.64
C ILE A 172 4.01 -7.78 3.11
N PHE A 173 3.84 -7.88 1.80
CA PHE A 173 2.98 -8.87 1.17
C PHE A 173 3.48 -10.30 1.38
N LEU A 174 4.79 -10.54 1.32
CA LEU A 174 5.37 -11.85 1.59
C LEU A 174 5.16 -12.29 3.05
N ILE A 175 5.39 -11.40 4.00
CA ILE A 175 5.13 -11.72 5.40
C ILE A 175 3.63 -11.92 5.68
N PHE A 176 2.76 -11.18 4.99
CA PHE A 176 1.32 -11.42 5.02
C PHE A 176 0.95 -12.82 4.51
N LEU A 177 1.50 -13.24 3.38
CA LEU A 177 1.28 -14.59 2.85
C LEU A 177 1.81 -15.68 3.78
N ALA A 178 2.92 -15.43 4.46
CA ALA A 178 3.50 -16.38 5.41
C ALA A 178 2.56 -16.72 6.58
N ALA A 179 1.63 -15.84 6.94
CA ALA A 179 0.70 -16.06 8.04
C ALA A 179 -0.20 -17.29 7.84
N SER A 180 -0.63 -17.53 6.61
CA SER A 180 -1.57 -18.59 6.25
C SER A 180 -0.98 -19.61 5.26
N ALA A 181 0.32 -19.60 5.08
CA ALA A 181 1.01 -20.44 4.10
C ALA A 181 0.86 -21.94 4.37
N ASP A 182 0.74 -22.33 5.64
CA ASP A 182 0.52 -23.74 6.05
C ASP A 182 -0.70 -24.35 5.37
N ARG A 183 -1.79 -23.61 5.22
CA ARG A 183 -3.00 -24.10 4.53
C ARG A 183 -2.71 -24.56 3.09
N VAL A 184 -1.89 -23.79 2.38
CA VAL A 184 -1.56 -24.07 0.98
C VAL A 184 -0.47 -25.12 0.90
N PHE A 185 0.62 -24.93 1.63
CA PHE A 185 1.80 -25.79 1.50
C PHE A 185 1.60 -27.20 2.06
N VAL A 186 0.81 -27.35 3.13
CA VAL A 186 0.44 -28.69 3.66
C VAL A 186 -0.31 -29.50 2.61
N SER A 187 -1.17 -28.85 1.80
CA SER A 187 -1.88 -29.53 0.71
C SER A 187 -0.94 -30.06 -0.37
N PHE A 188 0.27 -29.52 -0.48
CA PHE A 188 1.33 -29.99 -1.38
C PHE A 188 2.38 -30.89 -0.69
N GLY A 189 2.16 -31.27 0.56
CA GLY A 189 3.08 -32.13 1.32
C GLY A 189 4.40 -31.45 1.73
N ILE A 190 4.44 -30.11 1.74
CA ILE A 190 5.62 -29.35 2.13
C ILE A 190 5.61 -29.16 3.65
N ASP A 191 6.67 -29.62 4.31
CA ASP A 191 6.80 -29.52 5.76
C ASP A 191 6.94 -28.05 6.25
N TYR A 192 6.58 -27.82 7.50
CA TYR A 192 6.56 -26.48 8.09
C TYR A 192 7.93 -25.79 8.08
N SER A 193 9.01 -26.52 8.35
CA SER A 193 10.35 -25.93 8.40
C SER A 193 10.80 -25.41 7.03
N THR A 194 10.51 -26.18 5.98
CA THR A 194 10.76 -25.79 4.59
C THR A 194 9.96 -24.55 4.20
N GLN A 195 8.67 -24.48 4.57
CA GLN A 195 7.84 -23.29 4.34
C GLN A 195 8.45 -22.02 4.96
N VAL A 196 8.85 -22.12 6.24
CA VAL A 196 9.46 -20.99 6.96
C VAL A 196 10.74 -20.53 6.28
N TRP A 197 11.59 -21.47 5.82
CA TRP A 197 12.82 -21.12 5.11
C TRP A 197 12.55 -20.50 3.74
N ILE A 198 11.57 -20.99 2.99
CA ILE A 198 11.15 -20.37 1.73
C ILE A 198 10.78 -18.90 1.95
N PHE A 199 9.94 -18.61 2.94
CA PHE A 199 9.53 -17.23 3.22
C PHE A 199 10.64 -16.37 3.77
N ARG A 200 11.53 -16.91 4.59
CA ARG A 200 12.73 -16.19 5.07
C ARG A 200 13.62 -15.73 3.91
N VAL A 201 13.93 -16.64 3.00
CA VAL A 201 14.74 -16.31 1.82
C VAL A 201 13.99 -15.37 0.89
N ALA A 202 12.72 -15.66 0.61
CA ALA A 202 11.88 -14.83 -0.27
C ALA A 202 11.73 -13.39 0.26
N ALA A 203 11.61 -13.19 1.59
CA ALA A 203 11.46 -11.88 2.22
C ALA A 203 12.67 -10.94 1.99
N PHE A 204 13.83 -11.46 1.66
CA PHE A 204 15.01 -10.65 1.30
C PHE A 204 15.25 -10.63 -0.21
N VAL A 205 15.16 -11.77 -0.87
CA VAL A 205 15.52 -11.90 -2.30
C VAL A 205 14.49 -11.22 -3.20
N LEU A 206 13.19 -11.46 -2.98
CA LEU A 206 12.15 -10.90 -3.85
C LEU A 206 12.01 -9.37 -3.75
N PRO A 207 12.02 -8.73 -2.58
CA PRO A 207 12.03 -7.28 -2.50
C PRO A 207 13.24 -6.65 -3.19
N ALA A 208 14.43 -7.25 -3.05
CA ALA A 208 15.62 -6.79 -3.75
C ALA A 208 15.47 -6.91 -5.27
N ALA A 209 15.01 -8.06 -5.77
CA ALA A 209 14.74 -8.26 -7.20
C ALA A 209 13.70 -7.25 -7.72
N VAL A 210 12.58 -7.07 -6.99
CA VAL A 210 11.53 -6.10 -7.35
C VAL A 210 12.07 -4.68 -7.37
N TYR A 211 12.94 -4.31 -6.43
CA TYR A 211 13.59 -3.01 -6.44
C TYR A 211 14.34 -2.75 -7.75
N PHE A 212 15.25 -3.65 -8.13
CA PHE A 212 16.06 -3.46 -9.33
C PHE A 212 15.24 -3.50 -10.61
N VAL A 213 14.28 -4.43 -10.71
CA VAL A 213 13.39 -4.53 -11.88
C VAL A 213 12.53 -3.28 -12.00
N THR A 214 11.88 -2.85 -10.92
CA THR A 214 11.02 -1.66 -10.94
C THR A 214 11.80 -0.40 -11.27
N LYS A 215 13.00 -0.24 -10.69
CA LYS A 215 13.87 0.89 -10.99
C LYS A 215 14.21 0.93 -12.48
N ARG A 216 14.67 -0.18 -13.03
CA ARG A 216 15.02 -0.28 -14.45
C ARG A 216 13.85 0.01 -15.38
N VAL A 217 12.70 -0.60 -15.12
CA VAL A 217 11.48 -0.34 -15.90
C VAL A 217 11.07 1.14 -15.85
N CYS A 218 11.13 1.77 -14.69
CA CYS A 218 10.83 3.20 -14.55
C CYS A 218 11.83 4.07 -15.34
N GLU A 219 13.13 3.75 -15.30
CA GLU A 219 14.16 4.45 -16.06
C GLU A 219 13.94 4.30 -17.57
N GLU A 220 13.71 3.10 -18.06
CA GLU A 220 13.42 2.83 -19.48
C GLU A 220 12.14 3.56 -19.96
N LEU A 221 11.08 3.55 -19.14
CA LEU A 221 9.83 4.27 -19.46
C LEU A 221 9.99 5.79 -19.44
N ARG A 222 10.87 6.31 -18.58
CA ARG A 222 11.19 7.74 -18.56
C ARG A 222 11.97 8.15 -19.80
N ASP A 223 12.99 7.39 -20.13
CA ASP A 223 13.93 7.72 -21.22
C ASP A 223 13.30 7.49 -22.60
N SER A 224 12.38 6.54 -22.75
CA SER A 224 11.67 6.26 -23.99
C SER A 224 10.65 7.32 -24.41
N ASN A 225 10.39 8.33 -23.58
CA ASN A 225 9.29 9.28 -23.78
C ASN A 225 7.94 8.60 -24.09
N TRP A 226 7.79 7.32 -23.72
CA TRP A 226 6.59 6.56 -23.97
C TRP A 226 5.41 7.15 -23.17
N HIS A 227 4.44 7.67 -23.86
CA HIS A 227 3.20 8.21 -23.30
C HIS A 227 2.02 7.33 -23.72
N PRO A 228 1.67 6.29 -22.92
CA PRO A 228 0.59 5.36 -23.28
C PRO A 228 -0.77 6.02 -23.45
N LEU A 229 -0.92 7.25 -22.94
CA LEU A 229 -2.14 8.04 -23.02
C LEU A 229 -2.00 9.29 -23.91
N ARG A 230 -0.93 9.40 -24.68
CA ARG A 230 -0.99 10.27 -25.86
C ARG A 230 -1.82 9.52 -26.90
N GLY A 231 -3.13 9.70 -26.82
CA GLY A 231 -3.94 9.66 -28.01
C GLY A 231 -3.33 10.57 -29.09
N PRO A 232 -3.74 10.47 -30.35
CA PRO A 232 -3.24 11.32 -31.42
C PRO A 232 -3.20 12.75 -30.89
N ALA A 233 -2.06 13.42 -31.09
CA ALA A 233 -1.64 14.70 -30.53
C ALA A 233 -2.82 15.51 -30.00
N THR A 234 -2.86 15.73 -28.69
CA THR A 234 -3.96 16.47 -28.06
C THR A 234 -4.21 17.72 -28.87
N THR A 235 -5.27 17.69 -29.60
CA THR A 235 -5.76 18.82 -30.37
C THR A 235 -6.00 19.91 -29.32
N GLU A 236 -5.29 21.01 -29.43
CA GLU A 236 -5.48 22.16 -28.56
C GLU A 236 -6.94 22.58 -28.71
N VAL A 237 -7.71 22.49 -27.63
CA VAL A 237 -9.14 22.78 -27.68
C VAL A 237 -9.29 24.28 -27.45
N SER A 238 -9.65 25.00 -28.48
CA SER A 238 -9.93 26.43 -28.39
C SER A 238 -11.43 26.69 -28.16
N ARG A 239 -11.72 27.67 -27.31
CA ARG A 239 -13.10 28.11 -27.08
C ARG A 239 -13.53 29.04 -28.18
N THR A 240 -14.60 28.69 -28.89
CA THR A 240 -15.22 29.56 -29.91
C THR A 240 -15.92 30.76 -29.26
N ARG A 241 -16.13 31.84 -30.04
CA ARG A 241 -16.88 33.02 -29.58
C ARG A 241 -18.33 32.70 -29.19
N ALA A 242 -18.89 31.63 -29.70
CA ALA A 242 -20.23 31.13 -29.36
C ALA A 242 -20.27 30.27 -28.08
N GLY A 243 -19.12 30.08 -27.38
CA GLY A 243 -19.05 29.31 -26.16
C GLY A 243 -18.85 27.80 -26.35
N GLY A 244 -18.75 27.30 -27.55
CA GLY A 244 -18.39 25.93 -27.87
C GLY A 244 -16.89 25.70 -27.83
N TYR A 245 -16.47 24.43 -27.95
CA TYR A 245 -15.06 24.04 -28.02
C TYR A 245 -14.78 23.38 -29.36
N GLU A 246 -13.75 23.86 -30.06
CA GLU A 246 -13.29 23.29 -31.33
C GLU A 246 -11.86 22.77 -31.18
N PRO A 247 -11.54 21.64 -31.85
CA PRO A 247 -10.17 21.16 -31.90
C PRO A 247 -9.30 22.14 -32.67
N GLY A 248 -8.30 22.74 -32.02
CA GLY A 248 -7.32 23.61 -32.64
C GLY A 248 -6.42 22.82 -33.59
N THR A 249 -6.28 23.25 -34.83
CA THR A 249 -5.29 22.71 -35.75
C THR A 249 -3.92 23.23 -35.38
N ARG A 250 -3.05 22.34 -34.89
CA ARG A 250 -1.63 22.66 -34.71
C ARG A 250 -1.01 22.90 -36.07
N ARG A 251 -0.58 24.13 -36.37
CA ARG A 251 0.32 24.35 -37.51
C ARG A 251 1.63 23.62 -37.23
N PRO A 252 2.15 22.82 -38.15
CA PRO A 252 3.51 22.30 -38.03
C PRO A 252 4.48 23.48 -38.16
N ASP A 253 5.28 23.70 -37.13
CA ASP A 253 6.50 24.51 -37.21
C ASP A 253 7.60 23.68 -37.82
#